data_deef8826540cc070e98fc5290bd1328a
#
_entry.id   deef8826540cc070e98fc5290bd1328a
#
_cell.length_a   1.000
_cell.length_b   1.000
_cell.length_c   1.000
_cell.angle_alpha   90.00
_cell.angle_beta   90.00
_cell.angle_gamma   90.00
#
_symmetry.space_group_name_H-M   'P 1'
#
loop_
_entity.id
_entity.type
_entity.pdbx_description
1 polymer ?
#
loop_
_entity_poly.entity_id
_entity_poly.type
_entity_poly.pdbx_seq_one_letter_code
_entity_poly.pdbx_strand_id
1 'polypeptide(L)' 'MMGQESSLPVKVGEEYDLEITETSKIGTDGVARVHGLVIFVRKATVGQKVRVRIKSLGSTHAISEIV' A
#
# COMPACT_ATOMS: atom_id res chain seq x y z
N MET A 1 -23.51 12.59 6.89
CA MET A 1 -23.01 12.24 6.95
C MET A 1 -22.25 11.83 7.04
N MET A 2 -22.15 11.87 6.68
CA MET A 2 -21.38 11.54 6.67
C MET A 2 -20.41 11.23 6.74
N GLY A 3 -19.99 11.22 6.56
CA GLY A 3 -19.14 11.02 6.58
C GLY A 3 -18.22 10.93 6.48
N GLN A 4 -17.82 10.94 6.38
CA GLN A 4 -16.76 10.80 6.24
C GLN A 4 -15.84 10.56 6.45
N GLU A 5 -15.94 10.31 6.58
CA GLU A 5 -15.17 9.91 6.78
C GLU A 5 -13.94 9.65 6.66
N SER A 6 -13.79 8.62 6.99
CA SER A 6 -12.42 8.55 6.66
C SER A 6 -12.18 8.67 5.19
N SER A 7 -11.18 9.40 4.78
CA SER A 7 -10.93 9.61 3.37
C SER A 7 -9.74 8.82 2.85
N LEU A 8 -9.18 7.89 3.62
CA LEU A 8 -8.06 7.08 3.14
C LEU A 8 -8.57 6.07 2.11
N PRO A 9 -7.78 5.83 1.04
CA PRO A 9 -8.23 4.98 -0.07
C PRO A 9 -8.18 3.49 0.21
N VAL A 10 -7.59 3.07 1.31
CA VAL A 10 -7.46 1.65 1.65
C VAL A 10 -7.83 1.43 3.10
N LYS A 11 -8.09 0.16 3.46
CA LYS A 11 -8.45 -0.22 4.83
C LYS A 11 -7.60 -1.39 5.29
N VAL A 12 -7.26 -1.39 6.57
CA VAL A 12 -6.54 -2.52 7.19
C VAL A 12 -7.36 -3.79 7.02
N GLY A 13 -6.68 -4.86 6.63
CA GLY A 13 -7.30 -6.17 6.45
C GLY A 13 -7.89 -6.39 5.07
N GLU A 14 -8.02 -5.35 4.27
CA GLU A 14 -8.53 -5.48 2.91
C GLU A 14 -7.41 -5.78 1.95
N GLU A 15 -7.76 -6.32 0.78
CA GLU A 15 -6.81 -6.70 -0.26
C GLU A 15 -6.99 -5.82 -1.47
N TYR A 16 -5.88 -5.49 -2.12
CA TYR A 16 -5.88 -4.62 -3.28
C TYR A 16 -4.85 -5.10 -4.30
N ASP A 17 -5.14 -4.88 -5.58
CA ASP A 17 -4.18 -5.12 -6.65
C ASP A 17 -3.40 -3.84 -6.89
N LEU A 18 -2.09 -3.92 -6.76
CA LEU A 18 -1.23 -2.75 -6.87
C LEU A 18 -0.09 -3.02 -7.84
N GLU A 19 0.38 -1.95 -8.47
CA GLU A 19 1.60 -1.99 -9.27
C GLU A 19 2.73 -1.32 -8.48
N ILE A 20 3.86 -2.01 -8.39
CA ILE A 20 5.02 -1.50 -7.65
C ILE A 20 5.77 -0.55 -8.56
N THR A 21 5.84 0.72 -8.16
CA THR A 21 6.45 1.76 -8.98
C THR A 21 7.80 2.22 -8.49
N GLU A 22 8.16 1.92 -7.25
CA GLU A 22 9.43 2.33 -6.66
C GLU A 22 9.91 1.26 -5.71
N THR A 23 11.18 1.34 -5.29
CA THR A 23 11.69 0.51 -4.21
C THR A 23 12.05 1.39 -3.04
N SER A 24 11.94 0.82 -1.84
CA SER A 24 12.35 1.51 -0.63
C SER A 24 13.88 1.65 -0.62
N LYS A 25 14.38 2.70 0.00
CA LYS A 25 15.82 2.96 0.05
C LYS A 25 16.59 1.91 0.83
N ILE A 26 15.93 1.22 1.72
CA ILE A 26 16.57 0.17 2.52
C ILE A 26 16.37 -1.21 1.91
N GLY A 27 15.80 -1.25 0.71
CA GLY A 27 16.20 -2.27 -0.21
C GLY A 27 15.31 -3.45 -0.43
N THR A 28 14.44 -3.84 0.46
CA THR A 28 13.70 -5.09 0.25
C THR A 28 12.21 -4.90 0.00
N ASP A 29 11.72 -3.69 0.16
CA ASP A 29 10.30 -3.45 0.02
C ASP A 29 10.02 -2.65 -1.25
N GLY A 30 8.93 -2.99 -1.92
CA GLY A 30 8.41 -2.18 -3.00
C GLY A 30 7.52 -1.06 -2.47
N VAL A 31 7.28 -0.08 -3.31
CA VAL A 31 6.42 1.04 -2.99
C VAL A 31 5.39 1.20 -4.09
N ALA A 32 4.13 1.32 -3.69
CA ALA A 32 3.04 1.65 -4.59
C ALA A 32 2.34 2.88 -4.03
N ARG A 33 1.64 3.60 -4.88
CA ARG A 33 0.91 4.78 -4.46
C ARG A 33 -0.53 4.68 -4.90
N VAL A 34 -1.43 4.99 -3.97
CA VAL A 34 -2.87 4.96 -4.25
C VAL A 34 -3.43 6.29 -3.76
N HIS A 35 -3.78 7.16 -4.71
CA HIS A 35 -4.39 8.46 -4.39
C HIS A 35 -3.59 9.25 -3.35
N GLY A 36 -2.26 9.27 -3.51
CA GLY A 36 -1.39 10.01 -2.62
C GLY A 36 -0.95 9.27 -1.38
N LEU A 37 -1.53 8.11 -1.10
CA LEU A 37 -1.10 7.27 0.01
C LEU A 37 0.04 6.39 -0.46
N VAL A 38 1.13 6.37 0.31
CA VAL A 38 2.29 5.55 0.01
C VAL A 38 2.10 4.19 0.66
N ILE A 39 2.21 3.12 -0.13
CA ILE A 39 2.01 1.76 0.38
C ILE A 39 3.30 0.97 0.24
N PHE A 40 3.85 0.54 1.37
CA PHE A 40 5.04 -0.30 1.40
C PHE A 40 4.60 -1.76 1.28
N VAL A 41 5.16 -2.45 0.30
CA VAL A 41 4.82 -3.85 0.02
C VAL A 41 6.06 -4.68 0.25
N ARG A 42 6.02 -5.56 1.22
CA ARG A 42 7.19 -6.34 1.61
C ARG A 42 7.59 -7.28 0.49
N LYS A 43 8.89 -7.30 0.18
CA LYS A 43 9.52 -8.21 -0.79
C LYS A 43 8.98 -8.06 -2.20
N ALA A 44 8.54 -6.87 -2.57
CA ALA A 44 8.04 -6.60 -3.91
C ALA A 44 9.10 -5.87 -4.73
N THR A 45 9.03 -6.05 -6.04
CA THR A 45 10.00 -5.49 -6.98
C THR A 45 9.29 -4.52 -7.92
N VAL A 46 10.00 -3.46 -8.31
CA VAL A 46 9.48 -2.49 -9.27
C VAL A 46 9.01 -3.20 -10.53
N GLY A 47 7.84 -2.82 -10.99
CA GLY A 47 7.24 -3.39 -12.19
C GLY A 47 6.30 -4.54 -11.94
N GLN A 48 6.30 -5.10 -10.74
CA GLN A 48 5.35 -6.18 -10.43
C GLN A 48 3.95 -5.63 -10.21
N LYS A 49 2.97 -6.43 -10.60
CA LYS A 49 1.58 -6.22 -10.22
C LYS A 49 1.23 -7.33 -9.24
N VAL A 50 0.84 -6.94 -8.03
CA VAL A 50 0.64 -7.88 -6.94
C VAL A 50 -0.65 -7.58 -6.22
N ARG A 51 -1.21 -8.63 -5.61
CA ARG A 51 -2.32 -8.45 -4.67
C ARG A 51 -1.73 -8.43 -3.27
N VAL A 52 -2.13 -7.42 -2.51
CA VAL A 52 -1.59 -7.20 -1.17
C VAL A 52 -2.72 -7.07 -0.17
N ARG A 53 -2.41 -7.42 1.08
CA ARG A 53 -3.30 -7.15 2.21
C ARG A 53 -2.69 -6.08 3.06
N ILE A 54 -3.48 -5.08 3.43
CA ILE A 54 -3.02 -3.97 4.26
C ILE A 54 -2.91 -4.46 5.70
N LYS A 55 -1.72 -4.31 6.28
CA LYS A 55 -1.45 -4.75 7.64
C LYS A 55 -1.53 -3.61 8.63
N SER A 56 -1.14 -2.42 8.21
CA SER A 56 -1.08 -1.26 9.08
C SER A 56 -1.34 -0.02 8.24
N LEU A 57 -1.98 0.96 8.82
CA LEU A 57 -2.39 2.15 8.07
C LEU A 57 -2.13 3.39 8.91
N GLY A 58 -1.32 4.30 8.38
CA GLY A 58 -1.10 5.61 8.97
C GLY A 58 -1.80 6.69 8.16
N SER A 59 -1.54 7.95 8.48
CA SER A 59 -2.19 9.05 7.79
C SER A 59 -1.65 9.29 6.39
N THR A 60 -0.38 8.94 6.15
CA THR A 60 0.27 9.20 4.86
C THR A 60 0.85 7.94 4.22
N HIS A 61 0.88 6.83 4.94
CA HIS A 61 1.46 5.59 4.41
C HIS A 61 0.77 4.37 5.01
N ALA A 62 0.96 3.23 4.37
CA ALA A 62 0.46 1.95 4.83
C ALA A 62 1.53 0.89 4.65
N ILE A 63 1.44 -0.16 5.45
CA ILE A 63 2.32 -1.33 5.34
C ILE A 63 1.44 -2.48 4.86
N SER A 64 1.92 -3.21 3.88
CA SER A 64 1.18 -4.35 3.34
C SER A 64 2.11 -5.50 3.02
N GLU A 65 1.53 -6.64 2.74
CA GLU A 65 2.28 -7.80 2.30
C GLU A 65 1.53 -8.49 1.16
N ILE A 66 2.28 -9.20 0.32
CA ILE A 66 1.71 -9.94 -0.80
C ILE A 66 0.94 -11.13 -0.26
N VAL A 67 -0.27 -11.33 -0.76
CA VAL A 67 -1.10 -12.48 -0.38
C VAL A 67 -1.14 -13.53 -1.48
#